data_d8344c7b36d8badbb01dc076544b7477
#
_entry.id   d8344c7b36d8badbb01dc076544b7477
#
_cell.length_a   1.000
_cell.length_b   1.000
_cell.length_c   1.000
_cell.angle_alpha   90.00
_cell.angle_beta   90.00
_cell.angle_gamma   90.00
#
_symmetry.space_group_name_H-M   'P 1'
#
loop_
_entity.id
_entity.type
_entity.pdbx_description
1 polymer ?
#
loop_
_entity_poly.entity_id
_entity_poly.type
_entity_poly.pdbx_seq_one_letter_code
_entity_poly.pdbx_strand_id
1 'polypeptide(L)'
;MTVKVWRGDKNGGAYQGFDVPRQDNQTVLDVVSWIQQNQDPNLSYRFACRVGMCGSCAMMVNGTPRWTCRTHVNKVLDANTLVVAPLRNLPPIKDLVADMDPFFDKWIEAGGHHNPSASRYDTMPQIAPDDTKRAVANESIECINCAVCYAACDTVAHNDNYLGPAALQRAWTLYNDEKVNDRDAVLAAVSGKGGCHNCHSQGSCTLYCPNDLNPMRAISGLKAATIKHHIKGGR
;
A
#
# COMPACT_ATOMS: atom_id res chain seq x y z
N MET A 1 11.00 14.43 -23.86
CA MET A 1 9.89 14.73 -22.94
C MET A 1 10.41 15.44 -21.72
N THR A 2 9.62 16.38 -21.21
CA THR A 2 9.98 17.09 -19.97
C THR A 2 9.50 16.30 -18.76
N VAL A 3 10.40 16.09 -17.80
CA VAL A 3 10.09 15.36 -16.55
C VAL A 3 10.28 16.30 -15.38
N LYS A 4 9.22 16.51 -14.59
CA LYS A 4 9.27 17.30 -13.36
C LYS A 4 9.41 16.34 -12.19
N VAL A 5 10.56 16.36 -11.52
CA VAL A 5 10.84 15.52 -10.36
C VAL A 5 10.82 16.38 -9.11
N TRP A 6 10.07 15.96 -8.11
CA TRP A 6 10.11 16.60 -6.80
C TRP A 6 11.46 16.34 -6.12
N ARG A 7 12.11 17.42 -5.64
CA ARG A 7 13.40 17.41 -4.99
C ARG A 7 13.27 18.11 -3.64
N GLY A 8 13.75 17.47 -2.60
CA GLY A 8 13.70 18.01 -1.23
C GLY A 8 13.71 16.94 -0.16
N ASP A 9 13.29 17.32 1.03
CA ASP A 9 13.21 16.48 2.21
C ASP A 9 12.00 16.86 3.09
N LYS A 10 11.96 16.39 4.33
CA LYS A 10 10.88 16.71 5.31
C LYS A 10 10.72 18.21 5.61
N ASN A 11 11.69 19.06 5.29
CA ASN A 11 11.64 20.50 5.52
C ASN A 11 11.05 21.28 4.33
N GLY A 12 10.79 20.59 3.23
CA GLY A 12 10.20 21.14 2.02
C GLY A 12 10.98 20.79 0.76
N GLY A 13 10.44 21.20 -0.37
CA GLY A 13 11.06 20.94 -1.67
C GLY A 13 10.35 21.64 -2.81
N ALA A 14 10.89 21.43 -4.02
CA ALA A 14 10.37 22.01 -5.25
C ALA A 14 10.53 21.02 -6.42
N TYR A 15 9.74 21.23 -7.48
CA TYR A 15 9.91 20.48 -8.71
C TYR A 15 11.07 21.00 -9.53
N GLN A 16 11.96 20.10 -9.93
CA GLN A 16 13.05 20.34 -10.86
C GLN A 16 12.71 19.70 -12.21
N GLY A 17 12.95 20.44 -13.31
CA GLY A 17 12.71 19.96 -14.68
C GLY A 17 13.93 19.26 -15.25
N PHE A 18 13.70 18.18 -15.98
CA PHE A 18 14.70 17.41 -16.71
C PHE A 18 14.19 17.10 -18.12
N ASP A 19 15.05 17.19 -19.11
CA ASP A 19 14.73 16.76 -20.48
C ASP A 19 15.27 15.35 -20.70
N VAL A 20 14.35 14.41 -20.87
CA VAL A 20 14.67 12.98 -21.02
C VAL A 20 14.33 12.49 -22.42
N PRO A 21 15.23 11.76 -23.10
CA PRO A 21 14.92 11.10 -24.37
C PRO A 21 13.73 10.14 -24.20
N ARG A 22 12.79 10.20 -25.15
CA ARG A 22 11.69 9.25 -25.19
C ARG A 22 12.15 7.99 -25.93
N GLN A 23 11.92 6.83 -25.34
CA GLN A 23 12.22 5.51 -25.90
C GLN A 23 10.96 4.65 -25.94
N ASP A 24 10.91 3.72 -26.87
CA ASP A 24 9.85 2.71 -26.91
C ASP A 24 9.94 1.79 -25.68
N ASN A 25 8.77 1.39 -25.15
CA ASN A 25 8.66 0.52 -23.97
C ASN A 25 9.30 1.05 -22.67
N GLN A 26 9.60 2.34 -22.61
CA GLN A 26 10.17 2.98 -21.42
C GLN A 26 9.16 3.01 -20.26
N THR A 27 9.60 2.57 -19.09
CA THR A 27 8.84 2.70 -17.85
C THR A 27 9.20 4.00 -17.13
N VAL A 28 8.34 4.43 -16.19
CA VAL A 28 8.64 5.60 -15.35
C VAL A 28 9.91 5.37 -14.52
N LEU A 29 10.18 4.14 -14.08
CA LEU A 29 11.42 3.81 -13.37
C LEU A 29 12.65 4.01 -14.27
N ASP A 30 12.56 3.64 -15.54
CA ASP A 30 13.68 3.84 -16.48
C ASP A 30 13.96 5.33 -16.68
N VAL A 31 12.93 6.17 -16.71
CA VAL A 31 13.07 7.64 -16.77
C VAL A 31 13.81 8.17 -15.54
N VAL A 32 13.39 7.78 -14.34
CA VAL A 32 14.04 8.21 -13.08
C VAL A 32 15.49 7.73 -13.03
N SER A 33 15.74 6.47 -13.44
CA SER A 33 17.10 5.91 -13.50
C SER A 33 17.97 6.64 -14.52
N TRP A 34 17.40 6.98 -15.68
CA TRP A 34 18.11 7.73 -16.71
C TRP A 34 18.52 9.14 -16.23
N ILE A 35 17.61 9.84 -15.52
CA ILE A 35 17.92 11.16 -14.93
C ILE A 35 19.10 11.04 -13.95
N GLN A 36 19.07 10.05 -13.03
CA GLN A 36 20.13 9.84 -12.07
C GLN A 36 21.47 9.57 -12.75
N GLN A 37 21.46 8.73 -13.80
CA GLN A 37 22.70 8.33 -14.47
C GLN A 37 23.32 9.41 -15.37
N ASN A 38 22.48 10.30 -15.95
CA ASN A 38 22.93 11.20 -17.02
C ASN A 38 22.87 12.69 -16.64
N GLN A 39 22.03 13.10 -15.69
CA GLN A 39 21.81 14.51 -15.38
C GLN A 39 22.02 14.86 -13.92
N ASP A 40 21.58 14.02 -12.97
CA ASP A 40 21.70 14.32 -11.56
C ASP A 40 21.97 13.08 -10.70
N PRO A 41 23.22 12.73 -10.45
CA PRO A 41 23.62 11.56 -9.68
C PRO A 41 23.17 11.60 -8.21
N ASN A 42 22.75 12.78 -7.70
CA ASN A 42 22.27 12.95 -6.32
C ASN A 42 20.76 12.64 -6.17
N LEU A 43 20.05 12.36 -7.27
CA LEU A 43 18.64 12.00 -7.21
C LEU A 43 18.43 10.70 -6.42
N SER A 44 17.62 10.79 -5.35
CA SER A 44 17.33 9.65 -4.47
C SER A 44 15.99 9.02 -4.80
N TYR A 45 15.97 7.70 -4.99
CA TYR A 45 14.77 6.90 -5.22
C TYR A 45 15.02 5.45 -4.80
N ARG A 46 13.95 4.64 -4.70
CA ARG A 46 14.03 3.23 -4.35
C ARG A 46 13.53 2.35 -5.48
N PHE A 47 14.22 1.25 -5.70
CA PHE A 47 13.77 0.12 -6.50
C PHE A 47 14.54 -1.15 -6.14
N ALA A 48 14.01 -2.33 -6.50
CA ALA A 48 14.72 -3.59 -6.35
C ALA A 48 14.40 -4.56 -7.50
N CYS A 49 13.20 -5.17 -7.52
CA CYS A 49 12.89 -6.30 -8.41
C CYS A 49 12.69 -5.93 -9.90
N ARG A 50 12.25 -4.72 -10.23
CA ARG A 50 11.87 -4.22 -11.57
C ARG A 50 10.74 -5.00 -12.28
N VAL A 51 10.11 -5.93 -11.58
CA VAL A 51 9.07 -6.83 -12.15
C VAL A 51 7.73 -6.76 -11.42
N GLY A 52 7.51 -5.73 -10.59
CA GLY A 52 6.24 -5.53 -9.89
C GLY A 52 6.03 -6.44 -8.67
N MET A 53 7.08 -6.99 -8.06
CA MET A 53 6.97 -7.93 -6.94
C MET A 53 7.28 -7.32 -5.56
N CYS A 54 8.13 -6.29 -5.48
CA CYS A 54 8.62 -5.81 -4.18
C CYS A 54 7.98 -4.50 -3.70
N GLY A 55 7.28 -3.76 -4.55
CA GLY A 55 6.65 -2.48 -4.21
C GLY A 55 7.59 -1.29 -3.97
N SER A 56 8.92 -1.50 -3.88
CA SER A 56 9.88 -0.46 -3.49
C SER A 56 9.89 0.77 -4.41
N CYS A 57 9.54 0.60 -5.68
CA CYS A 57 9.52 1.66 -6.69
C CYS A 57 8.22 2.46 -6.73
N ALA A 58 7.35 2.34 -5.73
CA ALA A 58 6.10 3.08 -5.69
C ALA A 58 6.37 4.58 -5.51
N MET A 59 5.74 5.41 -6.36
CA MET A 59 5.86 6.87 -6.39
C MET A 59 4.54 7.49 -6.87
N MET A 60 4.36 8.77 -6.63
CA MET A 60 3.31 9.55 -7.31
C MET A 60 3.74 9.83 -8.75
N VAL A 61 2.88 9.51 -9.70
CA VAL A 61 3.08 9.76 -11.13
C VAL A 61 1.88 10.53 -11.64
N ASN A 62 2.08 11.77 -12.06
CA ASN A 62 1.00 12.69 -12.45
C ASN A 62 -0.16 12.71 -11.41
N GLY A 63 0.18 12.83 -10.12
CA GLY A 63 -0.79 12.86 -9.02
C GLY A 63 -1.40 11.51 -8.64
N THR A 64 -1.07 10.42 -9.31
CA THR A 64 -1.58 9.07 -9.02
C THR A 64 -0.47 8.17 -8.48
N PRO A 65 -0.64 7.46 -7.35
CA PRO A 65 0.37 6.53 -6.85
C PRO A 65 0.43 5.27 -7.71
N ARG A 66 1.63 4.86 -8.11
CA ARG A 66 1.85 3.71 -9.02
C ARG A 66 3.17 3.01 -8.75
N TRP A 67 3.28 1.76 -9.20
CA TRP A 67 4.56 1.09 -9.38
C TRP A 67 5.26 1.61 -10.63
N THR A 68 6.37 2.26 -10.47
CA THR A 68 7.06 2.90 -11.60
C THR A 68 7.72 1.88 -12.54
N CYS A 69 8.14 0.72 -12.03
CA CYS A 69 8.75 -0.34 -12.85
C CYS A 69 7.76 -1.06 -13.80
N ARG A 70 6.44 -0.93 -13.58
CA ARG A 70 5.39 -1.51 -14.44
C ARG A 70 4.51 -0.45 -15.09
N THR A 71 4.77 0.81 -14.83
CA THR A 71 4.05 1.93 -15.45
C THR A 71 4.80 2.41 -16.68
N HIS A 72 4.27 2.09 -17.86
CA HIS A 72 4.81 2.59 -19.12
C HIS A 72 4.54 4.09 -19.28
N VAL A 73 5.55 4.83 -19.71
CA VAL A 73 5.47 6.29 -19.94
C VAL A 73 4.32 6.64 -20.90
N ASN A 74 4.15 5.87 -21.97
CA ASN A 74 3.09 6.12 -22.96
C ASN A 74 1.65 6.07 -22.41
N LYS A 75 1.45 5.41 -21.25
CA LYS A 75 0.13 5.32 -20.60
C LYS A 75 -0.17 6.49 -19.66
N VAL A 76 0.86 7.24 -19.27
CA VAL A 76 0.74 8.27 -18.23
C VAL A 76 1.28 9.63 -18.65
N LEU A 77 1.94 9.74 -19.79
CA LEU A 77 2.49 10.99 -20.29
C LEU A 77 1.34 11.94 -20.65
N ASP A 78 1.37 13.15 -20.10
CA ASP A 78 0.39 14.20 -20.36
C ASP A 78 1.07 15.40 -21.08
N ALA A 79 0.59 15.77 -22.25
CA ALA A 79 1.12 16.86 -23.07
C ALA A 79 2.67 16.90 -23.09
N ASN A 80 3.32 15.73 -23.31
CA ASN A 80 4.78 15.54 -23.30
C ASN A 80 5.45 15.83 -21.94
N THR A 81 4.69 15.89 -20.85
CA THR A 81 5.18 16.12 -19.48
C THR A 81 4.90 14.92 -18.58
N LEU A 82 5.86 14.57 -17.75
CA LEU A 82 5.75 13.56 -16.69
C LEU A 82 6.09 14.23 -15.35
N VAL A 83 5.23 14.08 -14.35
CA VAL A 83 5.47 14.60 -13.00
C VAL A 83 5.66 13.44 -12.04
N VAL A 84 6.79 13.41 -11.32
CA VAL A 84 7.11 12.35 -10.35
C VAL A 84 7.40 12.97 -9.00
N ALA A 85 6.79 12.40 -7.94
CA ALA A 85 6.94 12.85 -6.56
C ALA A 85 6.99 11.66 -5.59
N PRO A 86 7.45 11.83 -4.34
CA PRO A 86 7.37 10.79 -3.32
C PRO A 86 5.92 10.41 -3.04
N LEU A 87 5.70 9.22 -2.46
CA LEU A 87 4.37 8.78 -2.06
C LEU A 87 3.74 9.79 -1.09
N ARG A 88 2.52 10.22 -1.39
CA ARG A 88 1.69 11.07 -0.54
C ARG A 88 1.37 10.36 0.78
N ASN A 89 1.07 11.12 1.82
CA ASN A 89 0.71 10.63 3.16
C ASN A 89 1.88 9.98 3.93
N LEU A 90 3.08 10.06 3.41
CA LEU A 90 4.31 9.59 4.04
C LEU A 90 5.35 10.71 4.03
N PRO A 91 6.11 10.93 5.10
CA PRO A 91 7.14 11.96 5.14
C PRO A 91 8.23 11.68 4.10
N PRO A 92 8.67 12.65 3.29
CA PRO A 92 9.81 12.45 2.42
C PRO A 92 11.12 12.44 3.23
N ILE A 93 11.96 11.44 2.99
CA ILE A 93 13.32 11.40 3.53
C ILE A 93 14.23 12.25 2.65
N LYS A 94 14.23 11.96 1.36
CA LYS A 94 14.96 12.70 0.33
C LYS A 94 14.37 12.42 -1.04
N ASP A 95 14.05 13.46 -1.78
CA ASP A 95 13.53 13.40 -3.15
C ASP A 95 12.32 12.44 -3.28
N LEU A 96 12.47 11.34 -4.00
CA LEU A 96 11.42 10.35 -4.23
C LEU A 96 11.35 9.25 -3.16
N VAL A 97 12.17 9.35 -2.12
CA VAL A 97 12.22 8.38 -1.02
C VAL A 97 11.33 8.85 0.13
N ALA A 98 10.25 8.13 0.38
CA ALA A 98 9.39 8.35 1.53
C ALA A 98 9.79 7.47 2.73
N ASP A 99 9.54 7.97 3.95
CA ASP A 99 9.66 7.20 5.18
C ASP A 99 8.48 6.22 5.28
N MET A 100 8.78 4.94 5.44
CA MET A 100 7.77 3.88 5.53
C MET A 100 7.43 3.50 6.98
N ASP A 101 8.12 4.03 7.98
CA ASP A 101 7.87 3.68 9.38
C ASP A 101 6.42 3.98 9.80
N PRO A 102 5.83 5.15 9.51
CA PRO A 102 4.43 5.41 9.86
C PRO A 102 3.43 4.42 9.24
N PHE A 103 3.73 3.91 8.05
CA PHE A 103 2.91 2.89 7.40
C PHE A 103 3.00 1.54 8.12
N PHE A 104 4.20 1.11 8.51
CA PHE A 104 4.39 -0.15 9.22
C PHE A 104 3.94 -0.07 10.67
N ASP A 105 4.04 1.09 11.34
CA ASP A 105 3.47 1.30 12.66
C ASP A 105 1.96 1.07 12.67
N LYS A 106 1.23 1.58 11.67
CA LYS A 106 -0.20 1.32 11.49
C LYS A 106 -0.50 -0.16 11.22
N TRP A 107 0.38 -0.83 10.51
CA TRP A 107 0.27 -2.26 10.26
C TRP A 107 0.45 -3.09 11.55
N ILE A 108 1.38 -2.69 12.43
CA ILE A 108 1.60 -3.29 13.75
C ILE A 108 0.41 -3.00 14.67
N GLU A 109 -0.05 -1.74 14.72
CA GLU A 109 -1.20 -1.29 15.52
C GLU A 109 -2.48 -2.06 15.17
N ALA A 110 -2.68 -2.41 13.91
CA ALA A 110 -3.80 -3.25 13.46
C ALA A 110 -3.66 -4.74 13.83
N GLY A 111 -2.66 -5.13 14.61
CA GLY A 111 -2.39 -6.53 14.94
C GLY A 111 -1.94 -7.36 13.75
N GLY A 112 -1.15 -6.79 12.83
CA GLY A 112 -0.78 -7.40 11.53
C GLY A 112 0.10 -8.66 11.62
N HIS A 113 0.54 -9.05 12.82
CA HIS A 113 1.32 -10.27 13.05
C HIS A 113 0.42 -11.52 13.08
N HIS A 114 0.95 -12.63 12.60
CA HIS A 114 0.26 -13.93 12.65
C HIS A 114 0.46 -14.56 14.04
N ASN A 115 -0.64 -14.83 14.74
CA ASN A 115 -0.65 -15.60 15.99
C ASN A 115 -1.18 -17.02 15.70
N PRO A 116 -0.31 -18.03 15.60
CA PRO A 116 -0.69 -19.36 15.14
C PRO A 116 -1.57 -20.11 16.17
N SER A 117 -2.58 -20.83 15.67
CA SER A 117 -3.42 -21.72 16.47
C SER A 117 -2.77 -23.08 16.79
N ALA A 118 -1.65 -23.39 16.14
CA ALA A 118 -0.93 -24.65 16.29
C ALA A 118 0.58 -24.43 16.27
N SER A 119 1.31 -25.34 16.90
CA SER A 119 2.78 -25.37 16.88
C SER A 119 3.29 -26.13 15.64
N ARG A 120 4.59 -26.02 15.37
CA ARG A 120 5.24 -26.79 14.29
C ARG A 120 5.26 -28.31 14.53
N TYR A 121 4.91 -28.76 15.74
CA TYR A 121 4.90 -30.18 16.12
C TYR A 121 3.50 -30.78 16.03
N ASP A 122 2.48 -29.98 15.86
CA ASP A 122 1.11 -30.45 15.73
C ASP A 122 0.85 -30.99 14.32
N THR A 123 -0.12 -31.88 14.20
CA THR A 123 -0.57 -32.36 12.88
C THR A 123 -1.10 -31.18 12.07
N MET A 124 -0.59 -31.04 10.85
CA MET A 124 -1.02 -29.95 9.95
C MET A 124 -2.49 -30.11 9.61
N PRO A 125 -3.33 -29.09 9.86
CA PRO A 125 -4.74 -29.15 9.51
C PRO A 125 -4.90 -29.24 7.99
N GLN A 126 -5.76 -30.14 7.54
CA GLN A 126 -6.16 -30.19 6.14
C GLN A 126 -7.24 -29.10 5.88
N ILE A 127 -6.97 -28.27 4.90
CA ILE A 127 -7.89 -27.20 4.46
C ILE A 127 -8.36 -27.58 3.08
N ALA A 128 -9.68 -27.67 2.89
CA ALA A 128 -10.28 -28.01 1.61
C ALA A 128 -9.93 -26.90 0.58
N PRO A 129 -9.62 -27.23 -0.68
CA PRO A 129 -9.31 -26.26 -1.73
C PRO A 129 -10.46 -25.27 -2.01
N ASP A 130 -11.68 -25.66 -1.73
CA ASP A 130 -12.93 -24.89 -1.91
C ASP A 130 -13.42 -24.19 -0.63
N ASP A 131 -12.62 -24.18 0.44
CA ASP A 131 -12.97 -23.46 1.68
C ASP A 131 -13.12 -21.96 1.43
N THR A 132 -14.32 -21.46 1.71
CA THR A 132 -14.68 -20.07 1.42
C THR A 132 -13.93 -19.05 2.29
N LYS A 133 -13.59 -19.41 3.53
CA LYS A 133 -12.79 -18.52 4.42
C LYS A 133 -11.35 -18.45 3.93
N ARG A 134 -10.78 -19.59 3.53
CA ARG A 134 -9.44 -19.64 2.95
C ARG A 134 -9.37 -18.84 1.66
N ALA A 135 -10.38 -18.90 0.80
CA ALA A 135 -10.46 -18.08 -0.41
C ALA A 135 -10.42 -16.57 -0.09
N VAL A 136 -11.15 -16.11 0.94
CA VAL A 136 -11.15 -14.73 1.40
C VAL A 136 -9.79 -14.33 1.99
N ALA A 137 -9.16 -15.20 2.79
CA ALA A 137 -7.82 -14.95 3.31
C ALA A 137 -6.78 -14.87 2.19
N ASN A 138 -6.83 -15.77 1.21
CA ASN A 138 -5.92 -15.81 0.08
C ASN A 138 -6.03 -14.58 -0.81
N GLU A 139 -7.24 -14.06 -1.07
CA GLU A 139 -7.45 -12.83 -1.83
C GLU A 139 -6.60 -11.67 -1.31
N SER A 140 -6.43 -11.58 0.00
CA SER A 140 -5.70 -10.47 0.64
C SER A 140 -4.22 -10.76 0.93
N ILE A 141 -3.78 -12.02 0.90
CA ILE A 141 -2.41 -12.43 1.23
C ILE A 141 -1.39 -11.94 0.18
N GLU A 142 -1.84 -11.69 -1.03
CA GLU A 142 -1.01 -11.18 -2.15
C GLU A 142 -0.54 -9.72 -1.96
N CYS A 143 -0.88 -9.10 -0.82
CA CYS A 143 -0.45 -7.74 -0.52
C CYS A 143 1.06 -7.68 -0.26
N ILE A 144 1.77 -6.89 -1.07
CA ILE A 144 3.23 -6.71 -1.00
C ILE A 144 3.64 -5.45 -0.22
N ASN A 145 2.73 -4.80 0.50
CA ASN A 145 3.00 -3.63 1.34
C ASN A 145 3.65 -2.44 0.59
N CYS A 146 3.25 -2.20 -0.65
CA CYS A 146 3.81 -1.14 -1.50
C CYS A 146 3.35 0.27 -1.12
N ALA A 147 2.42 0.43 -0.20
CA ALA A 147 1.81 1.68 0.25
C ALA A 147 1.07 2.50 -0.83
N VAL A 148 0.84 1.99 -2.04
CA VAL A 148 0.05 2.69 -3.09
C VAL A 148 -1.37 3.00 -2.59
N CYS A 149 -2.05 2.06 -1.95
CA CYS A 149 -3.38 2.26 -1.38
C CYS A 149 -3.40 3.26 -0.22
N TYR A 150 -2.33 3.34 0.56
CA TYR A 150 -2.14 4.30 1.65
C TYR A 150 -1.96 5.71 1.10
N ALA A 151 -1.10 5.87 0.10
CA ALA A 151 -0.90 7.13 -0.60
C ALA A 151 -2.14 7.61 -1.36
N ALA A 152 -3.00 6.68 -1.83
CA ALA A 152 -4.24 7.00 -2.53
C ALA A 152 -5.40 7.40 -1.59
N CYS A 153 -5.27 7.19 -0.29
CA CYS A 153 -6.38 7.35 0.66
C CYS A 153 -6.45 8.76 1.23
N ASP A 154 -7.57 9.46 0.98
CA ASP A 154 -7.79 10.79 1.54
C ASP A 154 -8.12 10.74 3.05
N THR A 155 -8.70 9.65 3.53
CA THR A 155 -8.90 9.47 4.97
C THR A 155 -7.57 9.43 5.72
N VAL A 156 -6.54 8.78 5.17
CA VAL A 156 -5.18 8.80 5.73
C VAL A 156 -4.62 10.22 5.75
N ALA A 157 -4.87 11.01 4.69
CA ALA A 157 -4.38 12.39 4.60
C ALA A 157 -4.98 13.35 5.64
N HIS A 158 -6.16 13.02 6.21
CA HIS A 158 -6.90 13.92 7.10
C HIS A 158 -7.08 13.36 8.52
N ASN A 159 -6.66 12.12 8.77
CA ASN A 159 -6.80 11.46 10.08
C ASN A 159 -5.58 10.62 10.40
N ASP A 160 -4.67 11.18 11.17
CA ASP A 160 -3.40 10.55 11.59
C ASP A 160 -3.61 9.26 12.41
N ASN A 161 -4.78 9.11 13.05
CA ASN A 161 -5.09 7.89 13.79
C ASN A 161 -5.58 6.75 12.89
N TYR A 162 -6.01 7.03 11.66
CA TYR A 162 -6.58 6.01 10.79
C TYR A 162 -5.53 4.96 10.39
N LEU A 163 -5.83 3.69 10.64
CA LEU A 163 -4.95 2.56 10.37
C LEU A 163 -4.58 2.42 8.88
N GLY A 164 -5.45 2.88 8.01
CA GLY A 164 -5.22 2.82 6.57
C GLY A 164 -5.60 1.48 5.92
N PRO A 165 -5.71 1.48 4.58
CA PRO A 165 -6.29 0.34 3.87
C PRO A 165 -5.43 -0.93 3.92
N ALA A 166 -4.10 -0.82 3.89
CA ALA A 166 -3.22 -1.99 3.89
C ALA A 166 -3.23 -2.73 5.23
N ALA A 167 -3.17 -1.99 6.35
CA ALA A 167 -3.24 -2.55 7.70
C ALA A 167 -4.59 -3.24 7.95
N LEU A 168 -5.69 -2.59 7.54
CA LEU A 168 -7.03 -3.17 7.65
C LEU A 168 -7.22 -4.39 6.73
N GLN A 169 -6.65 -4.38 5.53
CA GLN A 169 -6.66 -5.57 4.66
C GLN A 169 -5.88 -6.73 5.29
N ARG A 170 -4.74 -6.45 5.92
CA ARG A 170 -3.99 -7.48 6.64
C ARG A 170 -4.80 -8.04 7.82
N ALA A 171 -5.45 -7.19 8.60
CA ALA A 171 -6.35 -7.62 9.69
C ALA A 171 -7.48 -8.52 9.14
N TRP A 172 -8.06 -8.19 7.99
CA TRP A 172 -9.07 -9.02 7.33
C TRP A 172 -8.54 -10.39 6.92
N THR A 173 -7.31 -10.47 6.40
CA THR A 173 -6.63 -11.73 6.12
C THR A 173 -6.55 -12.60 7.38
N LEU A 174 -6.06 -12.02 8.48
CA LEU A 174 -5.89 -12.73 9.75
C LEU A 174 -7.22 -13.16 10.35
N TYR A 175 -8.24 -12.30 10.29
CA TYR A 175 -9.59 -12.64 10.79
C TYR A 175 -10.20 -13.84 10.07
N ASN A 176 -9.92 -14.01 8.77
CA ASN A 176 -10.45 -15.13 7.97
C ASN A 176 -9.51 -16.34 7.92
N ASP A 177 -8.25 -16.21 8.38
CA ASP A 177 -7.32 -17.33 8.40
C ASP A 177 -7.69 -18.29 9.52
N GLU A 178 -7.99 -19.55 9.19
CA GLU A 178 -8.31 -20.61 10.13
C GLU A 178 -7.14 -21.01 11.03
N LYS A 179 -5.92 -20.65 10.66
CA LYS A 179 -4.69 -20.88 11.43
C LYS A 179 -4.37 -19.80 12.46
N VAL A 180 -5.19 -18.75 12.53
CA VAL A 180 -5.06 -17.68 13.52
C VAL A 180 -5.83 -18.04 14.78
N ASN A 181 -5.17 -17.93 15.94
CA ASN A 181 -5.72 -18.34 17.23
C ASN A 181 -6.78 -17.35 17.75
N ASP A 182 -6.50 -16.06 17.73
CA ASP A 182 -7.32 -15.04 18.42
C ASP A 182 -7.92 -14.05 17.42
N ARG A 183 -9.12 -14.37 16.92
CA ARG A 183 -9.89 -13.50 16.04
C ARG A 183 -10.48 -12.29 16.74
N ASP A 184 -10.77 -12.43 18.04
CA ASP A 184 -11.35 -11.35 18.82
C ASP A 184 -10.31 -10.25 19.07
N ALA A 185 -9.05 -10.61 19.29
CA ALA A 185 -7.96 -9.65 19.36
C ALA A 185 -7.78 -8.88 18.03
N VAL A 186 -7.92 -9.55 16.88
CA VAL A 186 -7.91 -8.88 15.56
C VAL A 186 -9.03 -7.86 15.46
N LEU A 187 -10.26 -8.21 15.85
CA LEU A 187 -11.40 -7.30 15.81
C LEU A 187 -11.22 -6.13 16.79
N ALA A 188 -10.72 -6.38 17.99
CA ALA A 188 -10.44 -5.34 18.99
C ALA A 188 -9.43 -4.32 18.45
N ALA A 189 -8.33 -4.76 17.81
CA ALA A 189 -7.31 -3.89 17.24
C ALA A 189 -7.85 -2.95 16.15
N VAL A 190 -8.86 -3.38 15.37
CA VAL A 190 -9.42 -2.59 14.27
C VAL A 190 -10.73 -1.87 14.60
N SER A 191 -11.24 -2.00 15.83
CA SER A 191 -12.48 -1.34 16.27
C SER A 191 -12.26 0.05 16.88
N GLY A 192 -11.02 0.40 17.22
CA GLY A 192 -10.66 1.62 17.92
C GLY A 192 -10.86 2.91 17.13
N LYS A 193 -10.40 4.03 17.72
CA LYS A 193 -10.55 5.39 17.16
C LYS A 193 -10.00 5.55 15.74
N GLY A 194 -8.93 4.82 15.40
CA GLY A 194 -8.33 4.79 14.04
C GLY A 194 -8.81 3.62 13.17
N GLY A 195 -9.76 2.83 13.64
CA GLY A 195 -10.12 1.54 13.06
C GLY A 195 -10.95 1.60 11.77
N CYS A 196 -11.53 0.45 11.42
CA CYS A 196 -12.20 0.24 10.13
C CYS A 196 -13.41 1.16 9.91
N HIS A 197 -14.08 1.63 10.98
CA HIS A 197 -15.24 2.52 10.88
C HIS A 197 -14.90 3.94 10.40
N ASN A 198 -13.63 4.35 10.42
CA ASN A 198 -13.18 5.63 9.84
C ASN A 198 -13.10 5.62 8.31
N CYS A 199 -13.21 4.46 7.68
CA CYS A 199 -13.21 4.38 6.22
C CYS A 199 -14.48 4.98 5.62
N HIS A 200 -14.35 5.96 4.73
CA HIS A 200 -15.45 6.61 4.01
C HIS A 200 -15.86 5.89 2.71
N SER A 201 -15.29 4.73 2.43
CA SER A 201 -15.63 3.88 1.27
C SER A 201 -15.46 4.55 -0.10
N GLN A 202 -14.49 5.46 -0.25
CA GLN A 202 -14.18 6.15 -1.51
C GLN A 202 -13.65 5.23 -2.62
N GLY A 203 -13.06 4.09 -2.25
CA GLY A 203 -12.62 3.06 -3.20
C GLY A 203 -11.25 3.29 -3.85
N SER A 204 -10.57 4.41 -3.63
CA SER A 204 -9.26 4.72 -4.23
C SER A 204 -8.20 3.64 -3.94
N CYS A 205 -8.25 3.03 -2.75
CA CYS A 205 -7.35 1.94 -2.37
C CYS A 205 -7.51 0.69 -3.24
N THR A 206 -8.72 0.39 -3.71
CA THR A 206 -9.01 -0.70 -4.64
C THR A 206 -8.68 -0.30 -6.08
N LEU A 207 -9.07 0.91 -6.49
CA LEU A 207 -8.86 1.42 -7.85
C LEU A 207 -7.36 1.44 -8.24
N TYR A 208 -6.51 1.82 -7.30
CA TYR A 208 -5.07 1.98 -7.57
C TYR A 208 -4.22 0.81 -7.09
N CYS A 209 -4.83 -0.24 -6.54
CA CYS A 209 -4.06 -1.42 -6.12
C CYS A 209 -3.40 -2.08 -7.34
N PRO A 210 -2.05 -2.14 -7.39
CA PRO A 210 -1.37 -2.68 -8.56
C PRO A 210 -1.39 -4.21 -8.65
N ASN A 211 -1.86 -4.89 -7.57
CA ASN A 211 -2.12 -6.34 -7.53
C ASN A 211 -3.62 -6.68 -7.69
N ASP A 212 -4.45 -5.71 -8.09
CA ASP A 212 -5.89 -5.87 -8.27
C ASP A 212 -6.63 -6.40 -7.02
N LEU A 213 -6.07 -6.14 -5.83
CA LEU A 213 -6.70 -6.49 -4.57
C LEU A 213 -7.86 -5.53 -4.24
N ASN A 214 -8.75 -5.97 -3.35
CA ASN A 214 -9.91 -5.19 -2.96
C ASN A 214 -9.89 -4.80 -1.46
N PRO A 215 -9.04 -3.83 -1.04
CA PRO A 215 -9.02 -3.38 0.34
C PRO A 215 -10.36 -2.82 0.84
N MET A 216 -11.15 -2.22 -0.04
CA MET A 216 -12.48 -1.71 0.33
C MET A 216 -13.41 -2.84 0.76
N ARG A 217 -13.41 -3.98 0.06
CA ARG A 217 -14.19 -5.17 0.44
C ARG A 217 -13.73 -5.72 1.79
N ALA A 218 -12.42 -5.81 2.00
CA ALA A 218 -11.84 -6.24 3.27
C ALA A 218 -12.27 -5.36 4.44
N ILE A 219 -12.21 -4.03 4.28
CA ILE A 219 -12.64 -3.06 5.29
C ILE A 219 -14.14 -3.17 5.56
N SER A 220 -14.96 -3.33 4.52
CA SER A 220 -16.41 -3.54 4.69
C SER A 220 -16.72 -4.83 5.47
N GLY A 221 -15.96 -5.89 5.22
CA GLY A 221 -16.04 -7.14 5.97
C GLY A 221 -15.69 -6.95 7.46
N LEU A 222 -14.62 -6.20 7.76
CA LEU A 222 -14.25 -5.87 9.14
C LEU A 222 -15.32 -5.04 9.84
N LYS A 223 -15.92 -4.04 9.18
CA LYS A 223 -17.03 -3.26 9.74
C LYS A 223 -18.19 -4.17 10.14
N ALA A 224 -18.58 -5.09 9.29
CA ALA A 224 -19.66 -6.04 9.58
C ALA A 224 -19.29 -7.01 10.70
N ALA A 225 -18.04 -7.48 10.74
CA ALA A 225 -17.55 -8.40 11.76
C ALA A 225 -17.47 -7.74 13.15
N THR A 226 -16.96 -6.51 13.25
CA THR A 226 -16.87 -5.75 14.50
C THR A 226 -18.26 -5.43 15.07
N ILE A 227 -19.24 -5.07 14.23
CA ILE A 227 -20.63 -4.84 14.68
C ILE A 227 -21.21 -6.14 15.24
N LYS A 228 -21.04 -7.26 14.53
CA LYS A 228 -21.52 -8.58 15.00
C LYS A 228 -20.90 -8.98 16.34
N HIS A 229 -19.60 -8.73 16.49
CA HIS A 229 -18.85 -9.03 17.71
C HIS A 229 -19.42 -8.23 18.88
N HIS A 230 -19.63 -6.93 18.73
CA HIS A 230 -20.21 -6.04 19.74
C HIS A 230 -21.63 -6.44 20.15
N ILE A 231 -22.50 -6.78 19.18
CA ILE A 231 -23.88 -7.22 19.49
C ILE A 231 -23.90 -8.52 20.31
N LYS A 232 -22.90 -9.41 20.10
CA LYS A 232 -22.76 -10.66 20.86
C LYS A 232 -22.11 -10.52 22.24
N GLY A 233 -21.84 -9.30 22.69
CA GLY A 233 -21.23 -9.03 23.99
C GLY A 233 -19.70 -9.12 24.00
N GLY A 234 -19.06 -9.16 22.85
CA GLY A 234 -17.61 -9.02 22.72
C GLY A 234 -17.17 -7.61 23.14
N ARG A 235 -16.05 -7.52 23.89
CA ARG A 235 -15.42 -6.26 24.34
C ARG A 235 -14.19 -5.97 23.53
#